data_4547201bd8b02b34ab8620a990d6bbf6
#
_entry.id   4547201bd8b02b34ab8620a990d6bbf6
#
_cell.length_a   1.000
_cell.length_b   1.000
_cell.length_c   1.000
_cell.angle_alpha   90.00
_cell.angle_beta   90.00
_cell.angle_gamma   90.00
#
_symmetry.space_group_name_H-M   'P 1'
#
loop_
_entity.id
_entity.type
_entity.pdbx_description
1 polymer ?
#
loop_
_entity_poly.entity_id
_entity_poly.type
_entity_poly.pdbx_seq_one_letter_code
_entity_poly.pdbx_strand_id
1 'polypeptide(L)'
;MKTLCTVVFFLFLADVQAQNPVEISIPQFSTIKVFDLITVNLVKSTENKIIITGRDAQDVQYVLKNNLLKVRMKTNKIFDGVETFVHVYYTQLDVIDGNEGAVITSNKPIKQAQLSIMVQEGARVKVGLSVDNLKLRAVSGGIIEASGTATFQDATVNTGGIVENRKLITDHSTVKVQAGGEVMVHATESIDVNVRAGGDVNVTGSPKKVIQKTLFGGRIIIK
;
A
#
# COMPACT_ATOMS: atom_id res chain seq x y z
N MET A 1 -65.52 -20.88 27.82
CA MET A 1 -65.09 -19.88 26.88
C MET A 1 -63.56 -19.81 26.91
N LYS A 2 -62.89 -20.31 25.88
CA LYS A 2 -61.40 -20.26 25.78
C LYS A 2 -61.07 -19.15 24.75
N THR A 3 -60.49 -18.07 25.23
CA THR A 3 -60.07 -16.93 24.39
C THR A 3 -58.72 -17.28 23.74
N LEU A 4 -58.69 -17.45 22.43
CA LEU A 4 -57.52 -17.68 21.62
C LEU A 4 -56.85 -16.34 21.34
N CYS A 5 -55.67 -16.06 21.92
CA CYS A 5 -54.87 -14.86 21.69
C CYS A 5 -53.96 -15.13 20.49
N THR A 6 -54.33 -14.54 19.30
CA THR A 6 -53.53 -14.63 18.08
C THR A 6 -52.41 -13.56 18.16
N VAL A 7 -51.17 -13.99 18.37
CA VAL A 7 -50.00 -13.12 18.32
C VAL A 7 -49.60 -12.97 16.82
N VAL A 8 -49.82 -11.78 16.27
CA VAL A 8 -49.35 -11.43 14.91
C VAL A 8 -47.91 -11.00 15.00
N PHE A 9 -46.97 -11.84 14.48
CA PHE A 9 -45.55 -11.56 14.39
C PHE A 9 -45.30 -10.73 13.13
N PHE A 10 -45.08 -9.42 13.29
CA PHE A 10 -44.66 -8.54 12.19
C PHE A 10 -43.19 -8.80 11.88
N LEU A 11 -42.89 -9.54 10.80
CA LEU A 11 -41.56 -9.64 10.22
C LEU A 11 -41.24 -8.29 9.53
N PHE A 12 -40.45 -7.47 10.18
CA PHE A 12 -39.77 -6.34 9.52
C PHE A 12 -38.70 -6.91 8.57
N LEU A 13 -39.03 -6.98 7.29
CA LEU A 13 -38.06 -7.13 6.23
C LEU A 13 -37.30 -5.81 6.13
N ALA A 14 -36.11 -5.74 6.73
CA ALA A 14 -35.16 -4.67 6.48
C ALA A 14 -34.66 -4.82 5.03
N ASP A 15 -35.09 -3.95 4.15
CA ASP A 15 -34.51 -3.82 2.81
C ASP A 15 -33.06 -3.36 2.97
N VAL A 16 -32.10 -4.29 2.94
CA VAL A 16 -30.69 -3.99 2.78
C VAL A 16 -30.49 -3.55 1.34
N GLN A 17 -30.56 -2.24 1.11
CA GLN A 17 -30.18 -1.66 -0.18
C GLN A 17 -28.68 -1.83 -0.37
N ALA A 18 -28.28 -2.89 -1.07
CA ALA A 18 -26.93 -3.01 -1.60
C ALA A 18 -26.72 -1.89 -2.61
N GLN A 19 -25.85 -0.94 -2.30
CA GLN A 19 -25.50 0.12 -3.24
C GLN A 19 -24.85 -0.51 -4.47
N ASN A 20 -25.35 -0.16 -5.66
CA ASN A 20 -24.80 -0.66 -6.91
C ASN A 20 -23.35 -0.20 -7.08
N PRO A 21 -22.43 -1.11 -7.42
CA PRO A 21 -21.04 -0.74 -7.72
C PRO A 21 -20.98 0.28 -8.87
N VAL A 22 -20.08 1.25 -8.74
CA VAL A 22 -19.78 2.19 -9.84
C VAL A 22 -18.62 1.60 -10.63
N GLU A 23 -18.89 1.10 -11.84
CA GLU A 23 -17.86 0.54 -12.73
C GLU A 23 -17.55 1.53 -13.86
N ILE A 24 -16.26 1.80 -14.08
CA ILE A 24 -15.79 2.80 -15.04
C ILE A 24 -14.59 2.25 -15.78
N SER A 25 -14.67 2.12 -17.10
CA SER A 25 -13.52 1.86 -17.96
C SER A 25 -12.66 3.11 -18.07
N ILE A 26 -11.36 2.97 -17.93
CA ILE A 26 -10.41 4.09 -17.97
C ILE A 26 -9.28 3.82 -18.97
N PRO A 27 -8.68 4.87 -19.56
CA PRO A 27 -7.49 4.72 -20.37
C PRO A 27 -6.30 4.12 -19.58
N GLN A 28 -5.26 3.71 -20.28
CA GLN A 28 -4.05 3.18 -19.68
C GLN A 28 -3.40 4.20 -18.75
N PHE A 29 -2.86 3.69 -17.66
CA PHE A 29 -2.03 4.42 -16.69
C PHE A 29 -0.89 3.51 -16.22
N SER A 30 0.16 4.12 -15.66
CA SER A 30 1.26 3.38 -15.03
C SER A 30 1.56 3.85 -13.61
N THR A 31 0.95 4.93 -13.18
CA THR A 31 1.07 5.44 -11.81
C THR A 31 -0.30 5.54 -11.16
N ILE A 32 -0.42 5.03 -9.94
CA ILE A 32 -1.61 5.23 -9.11
C ILE A 32 -1.26 6.05 -7.87
N LYS A 33 -2.10 7.07 -7.56
CA LYS A 33 -2.07 7.84 -6.31
C LYS A 33 -3.40 7.72 -5.58
N VAL A 34 -3.36 7.34 -4.29
CA VAL A 34 -4.56 7.14 -3.47
C VAL A 34 -4.48 8.00 -2.23
N PHE A 35 -5.62 8.57 -1.83
CA PHE A 35 -5.76 9.53 -0.74
C PHE A 35 -6.96 9.21 0.16
N ASP A 36 -7.15 9.99 1.22
CA ASP A 36 -8.40 10.13 1.99
C ASP A 36 -8.91 8.83 2.62
N LEU A 37 -8.02 8.00 3.20
CA LEU A 37 -8.38 6.75 3.88
C LEU A 37 -9.02 5.67 2.97
N ILE A 38 -9.04 5.88 1.65
CA ILE A 38 -9.63 4.94 0.70
C ILE A 38 -8.85 3.62 0.69
N THR A 39 -9.56 2.50 0.67
CA THR A 39 -8.97 1.18 0.48
C THR A 39 -8.98 0.78 -1.00
N VAL A 40 -7.80 0.55 -1.56
CA VAL A 40 -7.61 0.10 -2.95
C VAL A 40 -7.10 -1.33 -3.00
N ASN A 41 -7.72 -2.14 -3.86
CA ASN A 41 -7.21 -3.45 -4.24
C ASN A 41 -6.77 -3.44 -5.72
N LEU A 42 -5.49 -3.70 -5.94
CA LEU A 42 -4.87 -3.75 -7.26
C LEU A 42 -5.06 -5.13 -7.90
N VAL A 43 -5.62 -5.16 -9.11
CA VAL A 43 -5.91 -6.39 -9.85
C VAL A 43 -5.23 -6.34 -11.22
N LYS A 44 -4.24 -7.20 -11.46
CA LYS A 44 -3.63 -7.35 -12.79
C LYS A 44 -4.67 -7.86 -13.78
N SER A 45 -4.82 -7.17 -14.92
CA SER A 45 -5.84 -7.45 -15.93
C SER A 45 -5.31 -7.19 -17.34
N THR A 46 -6.11 -7.52 -18.34
CA THR A 46 -5.90 -7.15 -19.75
C THR A 46 -6.57 -5.82 -20.12
N GLU A 47 -7.35 -5.24 -19.22
CA GLU A 47 -8.05 -3.97 -19.38
C GLU A 47 -7.85 -3.08 -18.16
N ASN A 48 -8.03 -1.78 -18.33
CA ASN A 48 -7.96 -0.81 -17.23
C ASN A 48 -9.38 -0.36 -16.89
N LYS A 49 -9.76 -0.57 -15.63
CA LYS A 49 -11.04 -0.10 -15.09
C LYS A 49 -10.97 0.09 -13.57
N ILE A 50 -11.89 0.84 -13.05
CA ILE A 50 -12.12 0.97 -11.61
C ILE A 50 -13.52 0.52 -11.27
N ILE A 51 -13.66 -0.18 -10.14
CA ILE A 51 -14.96 -0.54 -9.55
C ILE A 51 -14.97 0.02 -8.15
N ILE A 52 -15.92 0.91 -7.88
CA ILE A 52 -16.01 1.61 -6.60
C ILE A 52 -17.23 1.06 -5.86
N THR A 53 -17.03 0.69 -4.60
CA THR A 53 -18.06 0.16 -3.69
C THR A 53 -17.94 0.80 -2.32
N GLY A 54 -18.94 0.62 -1.47
CA GLY A 54 -18.99 1.17 -0.11
C GLY A 54 -19.95 2.32 0.01
N ARG A 55 -20.16 2.76 1.26
CA ARG A 55 -21.18 3.76 1.60
C ARG A 55 -20.99 5.10 0.85
N ASP A 56 -19.74 5.53 0.72
CA ASP A 56 -19.40 6.83 0.13
C ASP A 56 -18.89 6.71 -1.31
N ALA A 57 -19.23 5.63 -2.02
CA ALA A 57 -18.76 5.34 -3.38
C ALA A 57 -19.06 6.47 -4.38
N GLN A 58 -20.19 7.18 -4.24
CA GLN A 58 -20.60 8.30 -5.09
C GLN A 58 -19.78 9.58 -4.84
N ASP A 59 -19.03 9.63 -3.73
CA ASP A 59 -18.19 10.76 -3.36
C ASP A 59 -16.72 10.57 -3.73
N VAL A 60 -16.39 9.46 -4.37
CA VAL A 60 -15.06 9.23 -4.94
C VAL A 60 -14.90 10.04 -6.22
N GLN A 61 -13.76 10.73 -6.31
CA GLN A 61 -13.28 11.36 -7.54
C GLN A 61 -12.05 10.61 -8.05
N TYR A 62 -12.03 10.33 -9.35
CA TYR A 62 -10.83 9.89 -10.02
C TYR A 62 -10.42 10.90 -11.09
N VAL A 63 -9.12 11.10 -11.24
CA VAL A 63 -8.52 11.95 -12.28
C VAL A 63 -7.42 11.16 -12.96
N LEU A 64 -7.52 11.04 -14.27
CA LEU A 64 -6.47 10.43 -15.10
C LEU A 64 -5.83 11.49 -15.99
N LYS A 65 -4.54 11.75 -15.75
CA LYS A 65 -3.77 12.72 -16.53
C LYS A 65 -2.30 12.27 -16.59
N ASN A 66 -1.70 12.33 -17.76
CA ASN A 66 -0.27 12.00 -17.98
C ASN A 66 0.12 10.63 -17.39
N ASN A 67 -0.63 9.57 -17.68
CA ASN A 67 -0.46 8.21 -17.15
C ASN A 67 -0.58 8.08 -15.62
N LEU A 68 -1.05 9.10 -14.92
CA LEU A 68 -1.31 9.10 -13.49
C LEU A 68 -2.81 9.00 -13.22
N LEU A 69 -3.22 7.91 -12.58
CA LEU A 69 -4.55 7.74 -12.00
C LEU A 69 -4.51 8.23 -10.54
N LYS A 70 -5.24 9.29 -10.24
CA LYS A 70 -5.46 9.78 -8.88
C LYS A 70 -6.85 9.36 -8.41
N VAL A 71 -6.93 8.75 -7.22
CA VAL A 71 -8.19 8.35 -6.56
C VAL A 71 -8.26 9.04 -5.21
N ARG A 72 -9.32 9.81 -4.98
CA ARG A 72 -9.54 10.58 -3.76
C ARG A 72 -11.02 10.80 -3.49
N MET A 73 -11.37 11.28 -2.32
CA MET A 73 -12.71 11.78 -2.03
C MET A 73 -12.96 13.18 -2.65
N LYS A 74 -14.21 13.58 -2.82
CA LYS A 74 -14.57 14.96 -3.14
C LYS A 74 -14.05 15.91 -2.06
N THR A 75 -13.78 17.16 -2.41
CA THR A 75 -13.18 18.16 -1.52
C THR A 75 -13.98 18.42 -0.24
N ASN A 76 -15.31 18.27 -0.29
CA ASN A 76 -16.19 18.38 0.88
C ASN A 76 -16.31 17.08 1.70
N LYS A 77 -15.56 16.03 1.33
CA LYS A 77 -15.54 14.69 1.92
C LYS A 77 -14.11 14.17 2.17
N ILE A 78 -13.16 15.06 2.31
CA ILE A 78 -11.75 14.72 2.62
C ILE A 78 -11.70 13.91 3.93
N PHE A 79 -10.94 12.80 3.94
CA PHE A 79 -10.82 11.83 5.03
C PHE A 79 -12.10 11.02 5.36
N ASP A 80 -13.13 11.02 4.50
CA ASP A 80 -14.34 10.20 4.68
C ASP A 80 -14.28 8.84 3.93
N GLY A 81 -13.13 8.44 3.42
CA GLY A 81 -12.98 7.25 2.57
C GLY A 81 -12.91 5.90 3.30
N VAL A 82 -13.06 5.84 4.64
CA VAL A 82 -12.89 4.61 5.45
C VAL A 82 -13.78 3.46 4.99
N GLU A 83 -15.02 3.74 4.61
CA GLU A 83 -15.97 2.74 4.10
C GLU A 83 -16.05 2.73 2.56
N THR A 84 -14.97 3.13 1.90
CA THR A 84 -14.86 3.20 0.44
C THR A 84 -13.80 2.22 -0.05
N PHE A 85 -14.22 1.32 -0.95
CA PHE A 85 -13.38 0.26 -1.50
C PHE A 85 -13.31 0.40 -3.02
N VAL A 86 -12.10 0.44 -3.56
CA VAL A 86 -11.87 0.60 -5.01
C VAL A 86 -11.04 -0.56 -5.53
N HIS A 87 -11.61 -1.36 -6.44
CA HIS A 87 -10.84 -2.32 -7.22
C HIS A 87 -10.29 -1.62 -8.45
N VAL A 88 -8.96 -1.58 -8.57
CA VAL A 88 -8.26 -0.96 -9.70
C VAL A 88 -7.65 -2.05 -10.56
N TYR A 89 -8.25 -2.27 -11.73
CA TYR A 89 -7.74 -3.18 -12.75
C TYR A 89 -6.73 -2.45 -13.60
N TYR A 90 -5.55 -3.05 -13.79
CA TYR A 90 -4.45 -2.40 -14.49
C TYR A 90 -3.73 -3.34 -15.46
N THR A 91 -3.29 -2.80 -16.59
CA THR A 91 -2.45 -3.50 -17.57
C THR A 91 -0.95 -3.28 -17.34
N GLN A 92 -0.57 -2.14 -16.77
CA GLN A 92 0.80 -1.78 -16.39
C GLN A 92 0.76 -0.95 -15.12
N LEU A 93 1.78 -1.10 -14.25
CA LEU A 93 1.84 -0.33 -13.00
C LEU A 93 3.30 -0.15 -12.58
N ASP A 94 3.86 1.05 -12.79
CA ASP A 94 5.25 1.37 -12.48
C ASP A 94 5.39 2.01 -11.09
N VAL A 95 4.35 2.73 -10.64
CA VAL A 95 4.38 3.46 -9.38
C VAL A 95 3.09 3.27 -8.59
N ILE A 96 3.23 2.93 -7.31
CA ILE A 96 2.16 2.92 -6.30
C ILE A 96 2.47 4.02 -5.28
N ASP A 97 1.55 4.96 -5.06
CA ASP A 97 1.72 6.09 -4.16
C ASP A 97 0.50 6.22 -3.23
N GLY A 98 0.68 5.88 -1.97
CA GLY A 98 -0.34 5.97 -0.92
C GLY A 98 -0.14 7.19 -0.03
N ASN A 99 -1.22 7.93 0.21
CA ASN A 99 -1.21 9.20 0.97
C ASN A 99 -2.41 9.24 1.92
N GLU A 100 -2.34 10.06 2.98
CA GLU A 100 -3.49 10.41 3.82
C GLU A 100 -4.25 9.19 4.35
N GLY A 101 -3.51 8.24 4.93
CA GLY A 101 -4.07 7.04 5.54
C GLY A 101 -4.65 6.02 4.56
N ALA A 102 -4.50 6.19 3.25
CA ALA A 102 -4.98 5.23 2.26
C ALA A 102 -4.35 3.84 2.45
N VAL A 103 -5.11 2.80 2.13
CA VAL A 103 -4.65 1.40 2.20
C VAL A 103 -4.64 0.80 0.80
N ILE A 104 -3.48 0.32 0.35
CA ILE A 104 -3.34 -0.28 -0.98
C ILE A 104 -2.85 -1.72 -0.85
N THR A 105 -3.57 -2.64 -1.47
CA THR A 105 -3.25 -4.07 -1.46
C THR A 105 -3.23 -4.65 -2.87
N SER A 106 -2.65 -5.84 -3.04
CA SER A 106 -2.81 -6.64 -4.26
C SER A 106 -3.16 -8.09 -3.94
N ASN A 107 -4.07 -8.69 -4.69
CA ASN A 107 -4.49 -10.09 -4.50
C ASN A 107 -3.46 -11.09 -5.00
N LYS A 108 -2.64 -10.70 -5.97
CA LYS A 108 -1.61 -11.55 -6.58
C LYS A 108 -0.27 -10.82 -6.56
N PRO A 109 0.85 -11.54 -6.53
CA PRO A 109 2.17 -10.92 -6.65
C PRO A 109 2.29 -10.09 -7.95
N ILE A 110 2.79 -8.86 -7.81
CA ILE A 110 3.12 -8.00 -8.95
C ILE A 110 4.44 -8.49 -9.53
N LYS A 111 4.41 -8.90 -10.82
CA LYS A 111 5.56 -9.46 -11.52
C LYS A 111 5.99 -8.55 -12.64
N GLN A 112 7.18 -7.95 -12.52
CA GLN A 112 7.73 -7.04 -13.53
C GLN A 112 9.20 -6.71 -13.24
N ALA A 113 9.89 -6.04 -14.17
CA ALA A 113 11.29 -5.68 -13.97
C ALA A 113 11.48 -4.58 -12.91
N GLN A 114 10.60 -3.57 -12.88
CA GLN A 114 10.77 -2.40 -12.00
C GLN A 114 9.46 -2.01 -11.33
N LEU A 115 9.53 -1.63 -10.04
CA LEU A 115 8.41 -1.07 -9.30
C LEU A 115 8.90 -0.03 -8.30
N SER A 116 8.17 1.07 -8.20
CA SER A 116 8.35 2.07 -7.14
C SER A 116 7.12 2.11 -6.23
N ILE A 117 7.33 2.05 -4.91
CA ILE A 117 6.27 2.17 -3.91
C ILE A 117 6.60 3.34 -2.99
N MET A 118 5.69 4.27 -2.89
CA MET A 118 5.80 5.44 -2.03
C MET A 118 4.61 5.49 -1.08
N VAL A 119 4.87 5.81 0.19
CA VAL A 119 3.82 6.00 1.19
C VAL A 119 4.15 7.18 2.08
N GLN A 120 3.13 7.95 2.43
CA GLN A 120 3.25 9.05 3.37
C GLN A 120 1.95 9.27 4.16
N GLU A 121 2.05 10.05 5.23
CA GLU A 121 0.88 10.51 6.01
C GLU A 121 0.00 9.35 6.48
N GLY A 122 0.65 8.33 7.08
CA GLY A 122 -0.02 7.16 7.65
C GLY A 122 -0.57 6.16 6.63
N ALA A 123 -0.37 6.36 5.33
CA ALA A 123 -0.81 5.40 4.32
C ALA A 123 -0.07 4.07 4.43
N ARG A 124 -0.72 2.99 3.99
CA ARG A 124 -0.17 1.63 4.02
C ARG A 124 -0.25 0.97 2.65
N VAL A 125 0.85 0.37 2.22
CA VAL A 125 0.88 -0.51 1.04
C VAL A 125 1.29 -1.91 1.47
N LYS A 126 0.48 -2.93 1.13
CA LYS A 126 0.77 -4.34 1.41
C LYS A 126 0.64 -5.17 0.14
N VAL A 127 1.76 -5.68 -0.37
CA VAL A 127 1.81 -6.34 -1.68
C VAL A 127 2.77 -7.54 -1.71
N GLY A 128 2.43 -8.54 -2.54
CA GLY A 128 3.37 -9.57 -2.96
C GLY A 128 4.12 -9.11 -4.21
N LEU A 129 5.41 -9.45 -4.33
CA LEU A 129 6.29 -9.00 -5.40
C LEU A 129 7.13 -10.13 -6.00
N SER A 130 7.42 -10.00 -7.30
CA SER A 130 8.50 -10.70 -7.98
C SER A 130 9.08 -9.73 -9.01
N VAL A 131 10.11 -8.97 -8.62
CA VAL A 131 10.64 -7.85 -9.40
C VAL A 131 12.16 -7.88 -9.44
N ASP A 132 12.78 -7.24 -10.44
CA ASP A 132 14.24 -7.11 -10.46
C ASP A 132 14.67 -5.90 -9.63
N ASN A 133 14.05 -4.73 -9.83
CA ASN A 133 14.40 -3.49 -9.16
C ASN A 133 13.22 -2.91 -8.39
N LEU A 134 13.36 -2.80 -7.08
CA LEU A 134 12.36 -2.26 -6.19
C LEU A 134 12.87 -0.97 -5.53
N LYS A 135 12.12 0.13 -5.71
CA LYS A 135 12.37 1.38 -5.01
C LYS A 135 11.25 1.67 -4.02
N LEU A 136 11.63 1.91 -2.77
CA LEU A 136 10.71 2.14 -1.67
C LEU A 136 10.97 3.49 -1.01
N ARG A 137 9.89 4.21 -0.70
CA ARG A 137 9.97 5.44 0.07
C ARG A 137 8.82 5.49 1.08
N ALA A 138 9.13 5.42 2.37
CA ALA A 138 8.17 5.54 3.46
C ALA A 138 8.51 6.76 4.32
N VAL A 139 7.58 7.70 4.44
CA VAL A 139 7.78 8.95 5.21
C VAL A 139 6.54 9.28 6.03
N SER A 140 6.71 10.14 7.04
CA SER A 140 5.60 10.68 7.85
C SER A 140 4.62 9.60 8.34
N GLY A 141 5.15 8.51 8.94
CA GLY A 141 4.37 7.38 9.45
C GLY A 141 3.79 6.45 8.38
N GLY A 142 4.12 6.61 7.11
CA GLY A 142 3.71 5.68 6.06
C GLY A 142 4.36 4.30 6.22
N ILE A 143 3.64 3.23 5.85
CA ILE A 143 4.04 1.84 6.08
C ILE A 143 4.04 1.06 4.77
N ILE A 144 5.15 0.39 4.47
CA ILE A 144 5.27 -0.56 3.34
C ILE A 144 5.50 -1.96 3.88
N GLU A 145 4.64 -2.89 3.50
CA GLU A 145 4.77 -4.33 3.75
C GLU A 145 4.91 -5.06 2.40
N ALA A 146 6.09 -5.57 2.09
CA ALA A 146 6.30 -6.36 0.89
C ALA A 146 6.74 -7.80 1.22
N SER A 147 6.34 -8.73 0.35
CA SER A 147 6.75 -10.14 0.44
C SER A 147 7.06 -10.70 -0.95
N GLY A 148 7.83 -11.79 -1.02
CA GLY A 148 8.23 -12.42 -2.29
C GLY A 148 9.70 -12.21 -2.61
N THR A 149 10.04 -11.73 -3.81
CA THR A 149 11.44 -11.59 -4.25
C THR A 149 11.72 -10.28 -4.97
N ALA A 150 12.94 -9.76 -4.79
CA ALA A 150 13.51 -8.70 -5.62
C ALA A 150 15.02 -8.92 -5.74
N THR A 151 15.61 -8.64 -6.91
CA THR A 151 17.07 -8.69 -7.05
C THR A 151 17.72 -7.51 -6.33
N PHE A 152 17.22 -6.30 -6.60
CA PHE A 152 17.69 -5.07 -5.97
C PHE A 152 16.57 -4.35 -5.23
N GLN A 153 16.83 -3.93 -3.99
CA GLN A 153 15.95 -3.09 -3.19
C GLN A 153 16.68 -1.79 -2.79
N ASP A 154 16.08 -0.64 -3.05
CA ASP A 154 16.50 0.67 -2.50
C ASP A 154 15.37 1.21 -1.62
N ALA A 155 15.57 1.20 -0.31
CA ALA A 155 14.59 1.66 0.68
C ALA A 155 15.05 2.96 1.33
N THR A 156 14.25 4.01 1.20
CA THR A 156 14.45 5.29 1.89
C THR A 156 13.32 5.51 2.88
N VAL A 157 13.68 5.67 4.15
CA VAL A 157 12.73 5.90 5.25
C VAL A 157 13.07 7.21 5.95
N ASN A 158 12.05 8.02 6.23
CA ASN A 158 12.21 9.29 6.89
C ASN A 158 11.01 9.61 7.80
N THR A 159 11.23 10.41 8.83
CA THR A 159 10.16 10.97 9.70
C THR A 159 9.18 9.91 10.19
N GLY A 160 9.72 8.81 10.79
CA GLY A 160 8.90 7.73 11.36
C GLY A 160 8.24 6.81 10.35
N GLY A 161 8.64 6.80 9.08
CA GLY A 161 8.18 5.81 8.11
C GLY A 161 8.62 4.40 8.50
N ILE A 162 7.93 3.38 7.98
CA ILE A 162 8.18 1.97 8.30
C ILE A 162 8.25 1.13 7.02
N VAL A 163 9.26 0.26 6.93
CA VAL A 163 9.40 -0.76 5.87
C VAL A 163 9.49 -2.13 6.52
N GLU A 164 8.45 -2.96 6.35
CA GLU A 164 8.35 -4.33 6.90
C GLU A 164 8.54 -5.38 5.80
N ASN A 165 9.77 -5.55 5.33
CA ASN A 165 10.12 -6.42 4.21
C ASN A 165 10.87 -7.70 4.62
N ARG A 166 10.67 -8.22 5.84
CA ARG A 166 11.29 -9.48 6.28
C ARG A 166 10.95 -10.67 5.40
N LYS A 167 9.78 -10.63 4.74
CA LYS A 167 9.28 -11.69 3.85
C LYS A 167 9.58 -11.41 2.37
N LEU A 168 10.29 -10.33 2.07
CA LEU A 168 10.80 -10.04 0.74
C LEU A 168 12.28 -10.44 0.69
N ILE A 169 12.59 -11.53 0.03
CA ILE A 169 13.96 -12.00 -0.15
C ILE A 169 14.62 -11.16 -1.24
N THR A 170 15.75 -10.54 -0.92
CA THR A 170 16.50 -9.72 -1.87
C THR A 170 17.95 -10.21 -1.98
N ASP A 171 18.57 -10.07 -3.16
CA ASP A 171 19.98 -10.31 -3.31
C ASP A 171 20.78 -9.12 -2.79
N HIS A 172 20.40 -7.92 -3.22
CA HIS A 172 21.09 -6.69 -2.88
C HIS A 172 20.13 -5.67 -2.30
N SER A 173 20.43 -5.13 -1.13
CA SER A 173 19.63 -4.09 -0.50
C SER A 173 20.46 -2.86 -0.14
N THR A 174 19.89 -1.68 -0.42
CA THR A 174 20.36 -0.39 0.10
C THR A 174 19.28 0.20 0.99
N VAL A 175 19.63 0.59 2.19
CA VAL A 175 18.71 1.16 3.19
C VAL A 175 19.22 2.50 3.67
N LYS A 176 18.39 3.53 3.55
CA LYS A 176 18.66 4.87 4.06
C LYS A 176 17.57 5.29 5.03
N VAL A 177 17.93 5.55 6.30
CA VAL A 177 17.01 6.06 7.32
C VAL A 177 17.44 7.47 7.71
N GLN A 178 16.49 8.41 7.69
CA GLN A 178 16.72 9.80 8.06
C GLN A 178 15.64 10.28 9.02
N ALA A 179 16.03 10.93 10.11
CA ALA A 179 15.10 11.47 11.11
C ALA A 179 14.10 10.43 11.66
N GLY A 180 14.60 9.26 12.07
CA GLY A 180 13.81 8.18 12.65
C GLY A 180 13.08 7.33 11.62
N GLY A 181 12.58 6.17 12.09
CA GLY A 181 11.85 5.18 11.32
C GLY A 181 12.35 3.76 11.56
N GLU A 182 11.62 2.79 11.05
CA GLU A 182 11.92 1.37 11.23
C GLU A 182 12.04 0.66 9.88
N VAL A 183 13.08 -0.16 9.75
CA VAL A 183 13.32 -0.96 8.55
C VAL A 183 13.63 -2.39 8.93
N MET A 184 12.89 -3.32 8.35
CA MET A 184 13.10 -4.75 8.48
C MET A 184 13.25 -5.34 7.09
N VAL A 185 14.43 -5.82 6.74
CA VAL A 185 14.75 -6.34 5.40
C VAL A 185 15.43 -7.70 5.48
N HIS A 186 15.39 -8.42 4.35
CA HIS A 186 16.09 -9.68 4.17
C HIS A 186 16.98 -9.56 2.93
N ALA A 187 18.30 -9.70 3.12
CA ALA A 187 19.28 -9.63 2.04
C ALA A 187 20.24 -10.84 2.09
N THR A 188 20.63 -11.39 0.93
CA THR A 188 21.45 -12.59 0.84
C THR A 188 22.87 -12.32 0.35
N GLU A 189 23.06 -11.41 -0.61
CA GLU A 189 24.36 -11.12 -1.19
C GLU A 189 25.00 -9.87 -0.58
N SER A 190 24.27 -8.73 -0.55
CA SER A 190 24.83 -7.51 0.03
C SER A 190 23.78 -6.61 0.66
N ILE A 191 24.21 -5.89 1.69
CA ILE A 191 23.46 -4.84 2.34
C ILE A 191 24.32 -3.59 2.56
N ASP A 192 23.80 -2.43 2.19
CA ASP A 192 24.35 -1.11 2.52
C ASP A 192 23.33 -0.33 3.35
N VAL A 193 23.66 -0.05 4.62
CA VAL A 193 22.77 0.64 5.56
C VAL A 193 23.36 1.97 5.98
N ASN A 194 22.63 3.05 5.78
CA ASN A 194 22.99 4.38 6.24
C ASN A 194 21.89 4.96 7.12
N VAL A 195 22.14 5.10 8.42
CA VAL A 195 21.20 5.69 9.39
C VAL A 195 21.71 7.07 9.83
N ARG A 196 20.87 8.11 9.69
CA ARG A 196 21.14 9.47 10.12
C ARG A 196 20.05 9.93 11.09
N ALA A 197 20.44 10.50 12.22
CA ALA A 197 19.53 11.07 13.20
C ALA A 197 18.44 10.09 13.69
N GLY A 198 18.87 8.92 14.19
CA GLY A 198 18.00 7.90 14.78
C GLY A 198 17.36 6.95 13.75
N GLY A 199 16.69 5.92 14.28
CA GLY A 199 16.01 4.88 13.52
C GLY A 199 16.59 3.49 13.78
N ASP A 200 15.76 2.47 13.53
CA ASP A 200 16.09 1.07 13.77
C ASP A 200 16.08 0.28 12.45
N VAL A 201 17.17 -0.41 12.16
CA VAL A 201 17.29 -1.29 10.98
C VAL A 201 17.60 -2.71 11.42
N ASN A 202 16.72 -3.65 11.07
CA ASN A 202 16.90 -5.07 11.30
C ASN A 202 17.09 -5.78 9.96
N VAL A 203 18.25 -6.39 9.77
CA VAL A 203 18.62 -7.16 8.58
C VAL A 203 18.66 -8.63 8.91
N THR A 204 18.03 -9.45 8.09
CA THR A 204 18.07 -10.91 8.12
C THR A 204 18.63 -11.45 6.79
N GLY A 205 18.92 -12.77 6.71
CA GLY A 205 19.39 -13.42 5.48
C GLY A 205 20.88 -13.62 5.38
N SER A 206 21.66 -13.23 6.41
CA SER A 206 23.12 -13.44 6.48
C SER A 206 23.86 -12.95 5.24
N PRO A 207 23.76 -11.66 4.85
CA PRO A 207 24.37 -11.13 3.63
C PRO A 207 25.88 -11.30 3.64
N LYS A 208 26.46 -11.70 2.49
CA LYS A 208 27.92 -11.93 2.34
C LYS A 208 28.75 -10.65 2.46
N LYS A 209 28.19 -9.52 2.07
CA LYS A 209 28.83 -8.20 2.15
C LYS A 209 27.96 -7.23 2.93
N VAL A 210 28.53 -6.63 3.98
CA VAL A 210 27.84 -5.66 4.84
C VAL A 210 28.60 -4.34 4.84
N ILE A 211 27.91 -3.26 4.52
CA ILE A 211 28.36 -1.89 4.71
C ILE A 211 27.35 -1.22 5.63
N GLN A 212 27.80 -0.62 6.72
CA GLN A 212 26.91 0.08 7.65
C GLN A 212 27.53 1.39 8.14
N LYS A 213 26.69 2.41 8.24
CA LYS A 213 27.07 3.71 8.74
C LYS A 213 25.94 4.31 9.58
N THR A 214 26.27 4.78 10.76
CA THR A 214 25.37 5.57 11.61
C THR A 214 25.95 6.94 11.89
N LEU A 215 25.09 7.95 11.95
CA LEU A 215 25.43 9.32 12.29
C LEU A 215 24.32 9.90 13.18
N PHE A 216 24.65 10.46 14.33
CA PHE A 216 23.71 10.99 15.33
C PHE A 216 22.68 9.95 15.84
N GLY A 217 23.15 8.77 16.19
CA GLY A 217 22.33 7.70 16.78
C GLY A 217 21.62 6.82 15.75
N GLY A 218 20.89 5.82 16.27
CA GLY A 218 20.25 4.77 15.51
C GLY A 218 20.85 3.38 15.82
N ARG A 219 20.10 2.34 15.49
CA ARG A 219 20.50 0.96 15.76
C ARG A 219 20.42 0.11 14.50
N ILE A 220 21.48 -0.61 14.19
CA ILE A 220 21.54 -1.58 13.09
C ILE A 220 21.81 -2.95 13.71
N ILE A 221 20.92 -3.92 13.43
CA ILE A 221 21.05 -5.32 13.85
C ILE A 221 21.06 -6.18 12.60
N ILE A 222 22.11 -7.01 12.44
CA ILE A 222 22.28 -7.94 11.32
C ILE A 222 22.35 -9.36 11.88
N LYS A 223 21.51 -10.26 11.33
CA LYS A 223 21.40 -11.66 11.75
C LYS A 223 21.53 -12.60 10.57
#